data_a0cff5e79c5f3548f6d5d823937e550a
#
_entry.id   a0cff5e79c5f3548f6d5d823937e550a
#
_cell.length_a   1.000
_cell.length_b   1.000
_cell.length_c   1.000
_cell.angle_alpha   90.00
_cell.angle_beta   90.00
_cell.angle_gamma   90.00
#
_symmetry.space_group_name_H-M   'P 1'
#
loop_
_entity.id
_entity.type
_entity.pdbx_description
1 polymer ?
#
loop_
_entity_poly.entity_id
_entity_poly.type
_entity_poly.pdbx_seq_one_letter_code
_entity_poly.pdbx_strand_id
1 'polypeptide(L)'
;MVYAIAAVVAVVLAAISGTVCFRLGISYRKKIAEEKIGSAETEAKRIVDDAVKTAENKKRESLLSAKEEIIKNRNEAERELKERRGEISRQERRLQQKEEALDKKVEAMEQKEETLNRKIKEADAEKEKIAGIHKAQIEILERLSGLTAEEAKDYLLRSVEDEVRHEAAIMIKEIETQAKEEAHKRAKEYVVTAIQKCAADHVAETTISVVQLPSDEMKGRIIGREGRNIRTLETMTGVDLIIDDTPEAVVLSGFDPIRREVARIALERLIVDGRIHPARIEEMVEKAQRDVETMIREEGEAAALEVGVHGIHPELIRLLGRMKFRTSYGQNALKHSIEVAQLSGLLASEIGLDVRVAKRAGLLHDIGKSIDHDVEGSHIQIGVDLCRKYKESATVINAVESHHGDVEPESLIACIVQAADTISAARPGARSESLDNYIYLTLFCLLMLH
;
A
#
# COMPACT_ATOMS: atom_id res chain seq x y z
N MET A 1 -24.37 85.00 87.35
CA MET A 1 -23.24 84.10 87.57
C MET A 1 -23.60 82.59 87.44
N VAL A 2 -24.78 82.15 87.91
CA VAL A 2 -25.14 80.69 87.91
C VAL A 2 -25.26 80.06 86.52
N TYR A 3 -25.83 80.80 85.56
CA TYR A 3 -26.01 80.33 84.20
C TYR A 3 -24.71 80.22 83.38
N ALA A 4 -23.71 80.98 83.67
CA ALA A 4 -22.41 80.91 82.99
C ALA A 4 -21.62 79.70 83.48
N ILE A 5 -21.73 79.33 84.74
CA ILE A 5 -21.07 78.13 85.28
C ILE A 5 -21.73 76.85 84.74
N ALA A 6 -23.08 76.87 84.64
CA ALA A 6 -23.81 75.72 84.06
C ALA A 6 -23.46 75.49 82.60
N ALA A 7 -23.28 76.56 81.84
CA ALA A 7 -22.87 76.47 80.43
C ALA A 7 -21.46 75.89 80.26
N VAL A 8 -20.54 76.30 81.08
CA VAL A 8 -19.17 75.81 81.08
C VAL A 8 -19.12 74.33 81.49
N VAL A 9 -19.89 73.94 82.50
CA VAL A 9 -19.97 72.53 82.91
C VAL A 9 -20.60 71.64 81.82
N ALA A 10 -21.65 72.18 81.17
CA ALA A 10 -22.24 71.42 80.04
C ALA A 10 -21.27 71.21 78.85
N VAL A 11 -20.49 72.25 78.54
CA VAL A 11 -19.49 72.13 77.43
C VAL A 11 -18.35 71.15 77.80
N VAL A 12 -17.92 71.18 79.07
CA VAL A 12 -16.89 70.26 79.54
C VAL A 12 -17.40 68.82 79.57
N LEU A 13 -18.64 68.60 80.01
CA LEU A 13 -19.25 67.29 80.00
C LEU A 13 -19.45 66.74 78.53
N ALA A 14 -19.84 67.59 77.59
CA ALA A 14 -19.99 67.25 76.21
C ALA A 14 -18.63 66.93 75.59
N ALA A 15 -17.58 67.70 75.96
CA ALA A 15 -16.21 67.38 75.42
C ALA A 15 -15.66 66.08 76.01
N ILE A 16 -15.91 65.80 77.26
CA ILE A 16 -15.51 64.53 77.90
C ILE A 16 -16.28 63.33 77.26
N SER A 17 -17.60 63.50 77.13
CA SER A 17 -18.42 62.47 76.52
C SER A 17 -18.00 62.19 75.04
N GLY A 18 -17.75 63.25 74.28
CA GLY A 18 -17.28 63.14 72.90
C GLY A 18 -15.92 62.42 72.77
N THR A 19 -15.00 62.78 73.70
CA THR A 19 -13.67 62.12 73.68
C THR A 19 -13.73 60.65 74.13
N VAL A 20 -14.59 60.33 75.07
CA VAL A 20 -14.80 58.94 75.52
C VAL A 20 -15.44 58.10 74.38
N CYS A 21 -16.52 58.63 73.81
CA CYS A 21 -17.14 57.92 72.65
C CYS A 21 -16.21 57.77 71.47
N PHE A 22 -15.39 58.78 71.21
CA PHE A 22 -14.41 58.71 70.14
C PHE A 22 -13.34 57.63 70.40
N ARG A 23 -12.82 57.57 71.61
CA ARG A 23 -11.85 56.53 71.99
C ARG A 23 -12.45 55.17 72.03
N LEU A 24 -13.66 54.96 72.47
CA LEU A 24 -14.37 53.71 72.46
C LEU A 24 -14.63 53.26 70.99
N GLY A 25 -15.01 54.21 70.14
CA GLY A 25 -15.20 53.92 68.71
C GLY A 25 -13.92 53.47 68.00
N ILE A 26 -12.80 54.11 68.33
CA ILE A 26 -11.48 53.69 67.78
C ILE A 26 -11.08 52.32 68.32
N SER A 27 -11.26 52.09 69.63
CA SER A 27 -10.95 50.80 70.26
C SER A 27 -11.80 49.65 69.66
N TYR A 28 -13.09 49.93 69.44
CA TYR A 28 -14.00 48.96 68.84
C TYR A 28 -13.63 48.64 67.38
N ARG A 29 -13.32 49.67 66.59
CA ARG A 29 -12.85 49.51 65.25
C ARG A 29 -11.53 48.73 65.15
N LYS A 30 -10.61 49.01 66.08
CA LYS A 30 -9.32 48.34 66.12
C LYS A 30 -9.51 46.87 66.49
N LYS A 31 -10.41 46.53 67.42
CA LYS A 31 -10.70 45.13 67.78
C LYS A 31 -11.32 44.31 66.63
N ILE A 32 -12.27 44.96 65.92
CA ILE A 32 -12.87 44.29 64.72
C ILE A 32 -11.86 44.15 63.56
N ALA A 33 -10.96 45.11 63.41
CA ALA A 33 -9.91 45.05 62.42
C ALA A 33 -8.88 43.93 62.73
N GLU A 34 -8.49 43.84 64.01
CA GLU A 34 -7.56 42.79 64.48
C GLU A 34 -8.18 41.39 64.38
N GLU A 35 -9.49 41.24 64.67
CA GLU A 35 -10.20 40.00 64.58
C GLU A 35 -10.37 39.50 63.09
N LYS A 36 -10.62 40.46 62.16
CA LYS A 36 -10.69 40.18 60.74
C LYS A 36 -9.33 39.88 60.09
N ILE A 37 -8.27 40.56 60.54
CA ILE A 37 -6.91 40.34 60.07
C ILE A 37 -6.41 38.98 60.56
N GLY A 38 -6.66 38.68 61.91
CA GLY A 38 -6.27 37.36 62.41
C GLY A 38 -7.01 36.19 61.77
N SER A 39 -8.29 36.40 61.45
CA SER A 39 -9.07 35.38 60.67
C SER A 39 -8.57 35.23 59.24
N ALA A 40 -8.19 36.32 58.57
CA ALA A 40 -7.68 36.30 57.22
C ALA A 40 -6.26 35.64 57.12
N GLU A 41 -5.43 35.89 58.12
CA GLU A 41 -4.10 35.31 58.19
C GLU A 41 -4.13 33.80 58.47
N THR A 42 -5.05 33.35 59.32
CA THR A 42 -5.25 31.94 59.62
C THR A 42 -5.81 31.20 58.42
N GLU A 43 -6.74 31.81 57.67
CA GLU A 43 -7.29 31.24 56.44
C GLU A 43 -6.25 31.20 55.29
N ALA A 44 -5.48 32.28 55.16
CA ALA A 44 -4.36 32.32 54.20
C ALA A 44 -3.31 31.25 54.49
N LYS A 45 -2.99 31.03 55.76
CA LYS A 45 -2.04 30.01 56.17
C LYS A 45 -2.57 28.60 55.89
N ARG A 46 -3.86 28.37 56.11
CA ARG A 46 -4.51 27.09 55.79
C ARG A 46 -4.50 26.81 54.29
N ILE A 47 -4.81 27.83 53.49
CA ILE A 47 -4.78 27.69 52.01
C ILE A 47 -3.36 27.37 51.51
N VAL A 48 -2.36 28.02 52.09
CA VAL A 48 -0.96 27.75 51.72
C VAL A 48 -0.55 26.34 52.14
N ASP A 49 -0.90 25.91 53.37
CA ASP A 49 -0.58 24.55 53.82
C ASP A 49 -1.29 23.47 53.03
N ASP A 50 -2.55 23.68 52.66
CA ASP A 50 -3.29 22.75 51.78
C ASP A 50 -2.71 22.74 50.34
N ALA A 51 -2.31 23.89 49.82
CA ALA A 51 -1.65 24.01 48.54
C ALA A 51 -0.28 23.30 48.52
N VAL A 52 0.50 23.47 49.59
CA VAL A 52 1.79 22.78 49.74
C VAL A 52 1.60 21.28 49.84
N LYS A 53 0.65 20.79 50.64
CA LYS A 53 0.34 19.37 50.74
C LYS A 53 -0.12 18.79 49.38
N THR A 54 -0.95 19.54 48.68
CA THR A 54 -1.44 19.13 47.37
C THR A 54 -0.31 19.08 46.35
N ALA A 55 0.60 20.07 46.40
CA ALA A 55 1.78 20.10 45.53
C ALA A 55 2.75 18.95 45.84
N GLU A 56 2.95 18.65 47.15
CA GLU A 56 3.82 17.52 47.55
C GLU A 56 3.23 16.18 47.15
N ASN A 57 1.92 15.99 47.31
CA ASN A 57 1.24 14.79 46.87
C ASN A 57 1.32 14.62 45.34
N LYS A 58 1.03 15.70 44.61
CA LYS A 58 1.15 15.67 43.14
C LYS A 58 2.58 15.42 42.66
N LYS A 59 3.57 16.00 43.35
CA LYS A 59 4.98 15.72 43.07
C LYS A 59 5.34 14.26 43.36
N ARG A 60 4.81 13.67 44.44
CA ARG A 60 5.06 12.29 44.80
C ARG A 60 4.41 11.30 43.82
N GLU A 61 3.20 11.60 43.39
CA GLU A 61 2.46 10.84 42.41
C GLU A 61 3.15 10.90 41.05
N SER A 62 3.55 12.09 40.64
CA SER A 62 4.30 12.29 39.38
C SER A 62 5.66 11.59 39.39
N LEU A 63 6.35 11.56 40.53
CA LEU A 63 7.61 10.84 40.67
C LEU A 63 7.42 9.31 40.66
N LEU A 64 6.31 8.83 41.22
CA LEU A 64 5.95 7.41 41.17
C LEU A 64 5.61 6.98 39.71
N SER A 65 4.74 7.75 39.08
CA SER A 65 4.37 7.50 37.67
C SER A 65 5.59 7.54 36.76
N ALA A 66 6.47 8.53 36.91
CA ALA A 66 7.70 8.60 36.14
C ALA A 66 8.64 7.42 36.39
N LYS A 67 8.69 6.91 37.64
CA LYS A 67 9.49 5.71 37.94
C LYS A 67 8.89 4.44 37.32
N GLU A 68 7.57 4.32 37.36
CA GLU A 68 6.88 3.18 36.72
C GLU A 68 7.09 3.19 35.21
N GLU A 69 6.99 4.37 34.62
CA GLU A 69 7.24 4.53 33.18
C GLU A 69 8.70 4.23 32.79
N ILE A 70 9.66 4.67 33.60
CA ILE A 70 11.08 4.35 33.40
C ILE A 70 11.30 2.83 33.50
N ILE A 71 10.70 2.17 34.50
CA ILE A 71 10.83 0.71 34.65
C ILE A 71 10.19 -0.02 33.49
N LYS A 72 9.01 0.45 33.03
CA LYS A 72 8.33 -0.12 31.88
C LYS A 72 9.17 0.03 30.60
N ASN A 73 9.62 1.25 30.33
CA ASN A 73 10.47 1.53 29.17
C ASN A 73 11.79 0.76 29.21
N ARG A 74 12.36 0.59 30.41
CA ARG A 74 13.56 -0.22 30.56
C ARG A 74 13.30 -1.70 30.27
N ASN A 75 12.22 -2.24 30.79
CA ASN A 75 11.86 -3.65 30.54
C ASN A 75 11.52 -3.91 29.06
N GLU A 76 10.84 -2.95 28.42
CA GLU A 76 10.58 -3.01 26.96
C GLU A 76 11.89 -2.94 26.17
N ALA A 77 12.79 -2.01 26.51
CA ALA A 77 14.09 -1.90 25.87
C ALA A 77 14.98 -3.15 26.08
N GLU A 78 14.96 -3.74 27.29
CA GLU A 78 15.68 -4.99 27.57
C GLU A 78 15.09 -6.17 26.77
N ARG A 79 13.76 -6.19 26.58
CA ARG A 79 13.10 -7.21 25.75
C ARG A 79 13.44 -7.06 24.29
N GLU A 80 13.35 -5.82 23.76
CA GLU A 80 13.75 -5.53 22.38
C GLU A 80 15.23 -5.84 22.12
N LEU A 81 16.10 -5.51 23.08
CA LEU A 81 17.52 -5.84 22.97
C LEU A 81 17.76 -7.37 22.94
N LYS A 82 16.98 -8.11 23.72
CA LYS A 82 17.07 -9.59 23.73
C LYS A 82 16.56 -10.18 22.41
N GLU A 83 15.46 -9.65 21.89
CA GLU A 83 14.92 -10.07 20.59
C GLU A 83 15.90 -9.73 19.45
N ARG A 84 16.42 -8.50 19.42
CA ARG A 84 17.44 -8.08 18.43
C ARG A 84 18.72 -8.93 18.51
N ARG A 85 19.18 -9.23 19.73
CA ARG A 85 20.33 -10.15 19.88
C ARG A 85 20.03 -11.54 19.35
N GLY A 86 18.80 -12.03 19.56
CA GLY A 86 18.36 -13.31 19.01
C GLY A 86 18.29 -13.30 17.48
N GLU A 87 17.85 -12.20 16.90
CA GLU A 87 17.81 -12.01 15.44
C GLU A 87 19.21 -11.90 14.85
N ILE A 88 20.09 -11.11 15.47
CA ILE A 88 21.49 -10.98 15.05
C ILE A 88 22.16 -12.36 15.08
N SER A 89 22.00 -13.12 16.16
CA SER A 89 22.60 -14.47 16.25
C SER A 89 22.05 -15.44 15.20
N ARG A 90 20.75 -15.30 14.81
CA ARG A 90 20.20 -16.08 13.69
C ARG A 90 20.74 -15.63 12.34
N GLN A 91 20.95 -14.31 12.17
CA GLN A 91 21.55 -13.77 10.97
C GLN A 91 23.03 -14.14 10.84
N GLU A 92 23.78 -14.10 11.94
CA GLU A 92 25.17 -14.56 11.97
C GLU A 92 25.30 -16.03 11.57
N ARG A 93 24.45 -16.91 12.12
CA ARG A 93 24.43 -18.33 11.70
C ARG A 93 24.08 -18.51 10.23
N ARG A 94 23.12 -17.73 9.74
CA ARG A 94 22.78 -17.74 8.29
C ARG A 94 23.88 -17.20 7.41
N LEU A 95 24.59 -16.17 7.87
CA LEU A 95 25.77 -15.64 7.19
C LEU A 95 26.89 -16.67 7.16
N GLN A 96 27.18 -17.30 8.28
CA GLN A 96 28.19 -18.34 8.36
C GLN A 96 27.87 -19.54 7.46
N GLN A 97 26.62 -19.99 7.41
CA GLN A 97 26.20 -21.03 6.48
C GLN A 97 26.29 -20.60 5.00
N LYS A 98 26.05 -19.32 4.72
CA LYS A 98 26.22 -18.79 3.37
C LYS A 98 27.69 -18.63 3.00
N GLU A 99 28.52 -18.26 3.96
CA GLU A 99 29.97 -18.16 3.81
C GLU A 99 30.58 -19.52 3.50
N GLU A 100 30.26 -20.56 4.30
CA GLU A 100 30.65 -21.95 4.02
C GLU A 100 30.15 -22.47 2.66
N ALA A 101 28.92 -22.08 2.27
CA ALA A 101 28.39 -22.45 0.97
C ALA A 101 29.05 -21.68 -0.19
N LEU A 102 29.48 -20.44 0.10
CA LEU A 102 30.22 -19.60 -0.86
C LEU A 102 31.64 -20.16 -1.05
N ASP A 103 32.32 -20.48 0.07
CA ASP A 103 33.66 -21.07 0.02
C ASP A 103 33.68 -22.38 -0.79
N LYS A 104 32.70 -23.26 -0.55
CA LYS A 104 32.54 -24.48 -1.38
C LYS A 104 32.27 -24.17 -2.87
N LYS A 105 31.56 -23.07 -3.16
CA LYS A 105 31.33 -22.65 -4.54
C LYS A 105 32.57 -22.04 -5.17
N VAL A 106 33.35 -21.28 -4.39
CA VAL A 106 34.62 -20.72 -4.84
C VAL A 106 35.61 -21.85 -5.13
N GLU A 107 35.74 -22.81 -4.24
CA GLU A 107 36.59 -23.99 -4.43
C GLU A 107 36.17 -24.83 -5.66
N ALA A 108 34.86 -25.00 -5.87
CA ALA A 108 34.32 -25.66 -7.06
C ALA A 108 34.52 -24.82 -8.35
N MET A 109 34.54 -23.49 -8.24
CA MET A 109 34.85 -22.60 -9.36
C MET A 109 36.33 -22.64 -9.69
N GLU A 110 37.21 -22.60 -8.70
CA GLU A 110 38.66 -22.72 -8.89
C GLU A 110 39.03 -24.07 -9.55
N GLN A 111 38.42 -25.17 -9.11
CA GLN A 111 38.59 -26.47 -9.75
C GLN A 111 38.09 -26.50 -11.20
N LYS A 112 36.97 -25.81 -11.46
CA LYS A 112 36.45 -25.66 -12.82
C LYS A 112 37.35 -24.78 -13.68
N GLU A 113 37.91 -23.71 -13.10
CA GLU A 113 38.83 -22.82 -13.78
C GLU A 113 40.14 -23.53 -14.11
N GLU A 114 40.66 -24.32 -13.18
CA GLU A 114 41.85 -25.15 -13.39
C GLU A 114 41.62 -26.20 -14.49
N THR A 115 40.46 -26.84 -14.47
CA THR A 115 40.04 -27.81 -15.51
C THR A 115 39.82 -27.14 -16.87
N LEU A 116 39.27 -25.93 -16.87
CA LEU A 116 39.09 -25.13 -18.09
C LEU A 116 40.41 -24.66 -18.65
N ASN A 117 41.32 -24.18 -17.81
CA ASN A 117 42.65 -23.76 -18.20
C ASN A 117 43.49 -24.91 -18.73
N ARG A 118 43.32 -26.13 -18.16
CA ARG A 118 43.95 -27.34 -18.73
C ARG A 118 43.38 -27.68 -20.11
N LYS A 119 42.02 -27.65 -20.27
CA LYS A 119 41.39 -27.90 -21.57
C LYS A 119 41.74 -26.84 -22.62
N ILE A 120 41.91 -25.58 -22.19
CA ILE A 120 42.38 -24.50 -23.09
C ILE A 120 43.80 -24.81 -23.55
N LYS A 121 44.71 -25.18 -22.62
CA LYS A 121 46.08 -25.56 -23.00
C LYS A 121 46.14 -26.79 -23.89
N GLU A 122 45.29 -27.80 -23.63
CA GLU A 122 45.20 -29.00 -24.50
C GLU A 122 44.65 -28.64 -25.88
N ALA A 123 43.61 -27.79 -25.95
CA ALA A 123 43.05 -27.29 -27.21
C ALA A 123 44.02 -26.39 -27.97
N ASP A 124 44.79 -25.56 -27.30
CA ASP A 124 45.83 -24.73 -27.91
C ASP A 124 46.97 -25.59 -28.45
N ALA A 125 47.41 -26.61 -27.70
CA ALA A 125 48.43 -27.58 -28.19
C ALA A 125 47.95 -28.42 -29.38
N GLU A 126 46.66 -28.77 -29.40
CA GLU A 126 46.05 -29.48 -30.53
C GLU A 126 45.86 -28.59 -31.76
N LYS A 127 45.53 -27.29 -31.50
CA LYS A 127 45.46 -26.25 -32.54
C LYS A 127 46.82 -25.98 -33.17
N GLU A 128 47.91 -25.97 -32.39
CA GLU A 128 49.26 -25.88 -32.91
C GLU A 128 49.66 -27.09 -33.76
N LYS A 129 49.30 -28.29 -33.34
CA LYS A 129 49.53 -29.52 -34.15
C LYS A 129 48.77 -29.51 -35.46
N ILE A 130 47.49 -29.09 -35.42
CA ILE A 130 46.65 -28.96 -36.63
C ILE A 130 47.24 -27.88 -37.57
N ALA A 131 47.68 -26.74 -37.00
CA ALA A 131 48.34 -25.68 -37.79
C ALA A 131 49.64 -26.17 -38.46
N GLY A 132 50.43 -26.99 -37.75
CA GLY A 132 51.62 -27.61 -38.29
C GLY A 132 51.36 -28.62 -39.43
N ILE A 133 50.33 -29.47 -39.25
CA ILE A 133 49.86 -30.44 -40.25
C ILE A 133 49.33 -29.67 -41.48
N HIS A 134 48.54 -28.60 -41.24
CA HIS A 134 47.99 -27.78 -42.31
C HIS A 134 49.06 -27.10 -43.16
N LYS A 135 50.13 -26.60 -42.52
CA LYS A 135 51.28 -26.02 -43.19
C LYS A 135 52.03 -27.05 -44.05
N ALA A 136 52.22 -28.27 -43.50
CA ALA A 136 52.85 -29.38 -44.23
C ALA A 136 51.96 -29.86 -45.39
N GLN A 137 50.64 -29.84 -45.23
CA GLN A 137 49.71 -30.14 -46.30
C GLN A 137 49.72 -29.12 -47.43
N ILE A 138 49.79 -27.83 -47.10
CA ILE A 138 49.92 -26.74 -48.09
C ILE A 138 51.23 -26.89 -48.86
N GLU A 139 52.35 -27.15 -48.21
CA GLU A 139 53.62 -27.39 -48.87
C GLU A 139 53.61 -28.62 -49.78
N ILE A 140 52.87 -29.67 -49.38
CA ILE A 140 52.67 -30.86 -50.24
C ILE A 140 51.72 -30.56 -51.40
N LEU A 141 50.65 -29.78 -51.17
CA LEU A 141 49.70 -29.35 -52.20
C LEU A 141 50.29 -28.39 -53.21
N GLU A 142 51.10 -27.38 -52.75
CA GLU A 142 51.84 -26.50 -53.65
C GLU A 142 52.80 -27.29 -54.56
N ARG A 143 53.41 -28.33 -54.00
CA ARG A 143 54.34 -29.19 -54.75
C ARG A 143 53.63 -30.21 -55.68
N LEU A 144 52.37 -30.62 -55.32
CA LEU A 144 51.61 -31.62 -56.12
C LEU A 144 50.60 -30.99 -57.07
N SER A 145 50.03 -29.81 -56.75
CA SER A 145 48.88 -29.27 -57.50
C SER A 145 49.22 -28.22 -58.54
N GLY A 146 50.40 -27.60 -58.51
CA GLY A 146 50.73 -26.56 -59.48
C GLY A 146 49.76 -25.38 -59.48
N LEU A 147 49.11 -25.09 -58.29
CA LEU A 147 48.12 -24.02 -58.13
C LEU A 147 48.72 -22.67 -58.47
N THR A 148 48.00 -21.85 -59.20
CA THR A 148 48.34 -20.46 -59.47
C THR A 148 48.20 -19.64 -58.13
N ALA A 149 48.98 -18.58 -57.99
CA ALA A 149 48.98 -17.73 -56.77
C ALA A 149 47.59 -17.12 -56.47
N GLU A 150 46.74 -16.93 -57.47
CA GLU A 150 45.38 -16.44 -57.32
C GLU A 150 44.43 -17.49 -56.70
N GLU A 151 44.53 -18.73 -57.13
CA GLU A 151 43.71 -19.85 -56.57
C GLU A 151 44.10 -20.14 -55.10
N ALA A 152 45.39 -20.08 -54.80
CA ALA A 152 45.87 -20.20 -53.41
C ALA A 152 45.41 -19.01 -52.52
N LYS A 153 45.36 -17.82 -53.10
CA LYS A 153 44.86 -16.62 -52.39
C LYS A 153 43.37 -16.71 -52.14
N ASP A 154 42.56 -17.13 -53.13
CA ASP A 154 41.12 -17.29 -52.98
C ASP A 154 40.78 -18.38 -51.98
N TYR A 155 41.53 -19.48 -51.96
CA TYR A 155 41.36 -20.53 -50.95
C TYR A 155 41.68 -20.04 -49.54
N LEU A 156 42.76 -19.31 -49.36
CA LEU A 156 43.15 -18.70 -48.08
C LEU A 156 42.12 -17.69 -47.63
N LEU A 157 41.63 -16.84 -48.52
CA LEU A 157 40.59 -15.87 -48.20
C LEU A 157 39.28 -16.52 -47.73
N ARG A 158 38.83 -17.56 -48.38
CA ARG A 158 37.65 -18.33 -47.96
C ARG A 158 37.89 -19.03 -46.65
N SER A 159 39.05 -19.66 -46.45
CA SER A 159 39.36 -20.33 -45.18
C SER A 159 39.39 -19.34 -43.99
N VAL A 160 39.97 -18.15 -44.17
CA VAL A 160 39.99 -17.09 -43.16
C VAL A 160 38.59 -16.51 -42.95
N GLU A 161 37.81 -16.35 -44.02
CA GLU A 161 36.43 -15.85 -43.90
C GLU A 161 35.54 -16.82 -43.10
N ASP A 162 35.68 -18.14 -43.34
CA ASP A 162 34.92 -19.15 -42.60
C ASP A 162 35.35 -19.24 -41.14
N GLU A 163 36.64 -19.12 -40.83
CA GLU A 163 37.18 -19.12 -39.46
C GLU A 163 36.70 -17.87 -38.69
N VAL A 164 36.81 -16.67 -39.30
CA VAL A 164 36.33 -15.43 -38.70
C VAL A 164 34.82 -15.43 -38.49
N ARG A 165 34.06 -15.95 -39.46
CA ARG A 165 32.60 -16.10 -39.33
C ARG A 165 32.23 -17.03 -38.17
N HIS A 166 32.97 -18.13 -38.03
CA HIS A 166 32.74 -19.08 -36.96
C HIS A 166 33.05 -18.47 -35.56
N GLU A 167 34.21 -17.81 -35.44
CA GLU A 167 34.59 -17.11 -34.19
C GLU A 167 33.61 -15.98 -33.83
N ALA A 168 33.20 -15.19 -34.84
CA ALA A 168 32.20 -14.13 -34.67
C ALA A 168 30.83 -14.71 -34.21
N ALA A 169 30.39 -15.83 -34.80
CA ALA A 169 29.14 -16.46 -34.39
C ALA A 169 29.18 -16.97 -32.93
N ILE A 170 30.32 -17.53 -32.51
CA ILE A 170 30.51 -17.97 -31.12
C ILE A 170 30.46 -16.75 -30.17
N MET A 171 31.22 -15.69 -30.50
CA MET A 171 31.27 -14.44 -29.68
C MET A 171 29.89 -13.77 -29.58
N ILE A 172 29.13 -13.69 -30.69
CA ILE A 172 27.77 -13.15 -30.69
C ILE A 172 26.88 -13.97 -29.78
N LYS A 173 26.95 -15.30 -29.86
CA LYS A 173 26.14 -16.18 -29.00
C LYS A 173 26.49 -16.05 -27.52
N GLU A 174 27.76 -15.87 -27.18
CA GLU A 174 28.22 -15.62 -25.79
C GLU A 174 27.69 -14.28 -25.27
N ILE A 175 27.83 -13.22 -26.08
CA ILE A 175 27.32 -11.87 -25.73
C ILE A 175 25.81 -11.90 -25.57
N GLU A 176 25.06 -12.53 -26.47
CA GLU A 176 23.60 -12.64 -26.34
C GLU A 176 23.19 -13.41 -25.09
N THR A 177 23.89 -14.49 -24.78
CA THR A 177 23.59 -15.29 -23.58
C THR A 177 23.86 -14.48 -22.31
N GLN A 178 25.01 -13.85 -22.24
CA GLN A 178 25.37 -12.99 -21.12
C GLN A 178 24.42 -11.81 -20.96
N ALA A 179 24.04 -11.16 -22.06
CA ALA A 179 23.08 -10.05 -22.04
C ALA A 179 21.68 -10.50 -21.55
N LYS A 180 21.21 -11.67 -21.96
CA LYS A 180 19.95 -12.23 -21.48
C LYS A 180 19.98 -12.56 -19.99
N GLU A 181 21.07 -13.18 -19.53
CA GLU A 181 21.24 -13.51 -18.10
C GLU A 181 21.31 -12.25 -17.22
N GLU A 182 22.07 -11.25 -17.66
CA GLU A 182 22.18 -9.97 -16.93
C GLU A 182 20.86 -9.20 -16.93
N ALA A 183 20.16 -9.15 -18.07
CA ALA A 183 18.84 -8.54 -18.18
C ALA A 183 17.82 -9.21 -17.24
N HIS A 184 17.82 -10.55 -17.21
CA HIS A 184 16.93 -11.30 -16.32
C HIS A 184 17.25 -11.04 -14.84
N LYS A 185 18.52 -11.00 -14.47
CA LYS A 185 18.97 -10.67 -13.11
C LYS A 185 18.55 -9.26 -12.69
N ARG A 186 18.82 -8.26 -13.54
CA ARG A 186 18.43 -6.86 -13.28
C ARG A 186 16.91 -6.69 -13.21
N ALA A 187 16.18 -7.31 -14.12
CA ALA A 187 14.71 -7.28 -14.07
C ALA A 187 14.17 -7.83 -12.76
N LYS A 188 14.70 -8.96 -12.30
CA LYS A 188 14.34 -9.53 -10.99
C LYS A 188 14.66 -8.60 -9.82
N GLU A 189 15.83 -7.97 -9.82
CA GLU A 189 16.22 -7.00 -8.79
C GLU A 189 15.31 -5.77 -8.77
N TYR A 190 14.95 -5.23 -9.94
CA TYR A 190 14.04 -4.09 -10.05
C TYR A 190 12.63 -4.45 -9.56
N VAL A 191 12.10 -5.61 -9.96
CA VAL A 191 10.79 -6.10 -9.51
C VAL A 191 10.77 -6.30 -8.00
N VAL A 192 11.78 -6.97 -7.43
CA VAL A 192 11.86 -7.18 -5.98
C VAL A 192 11.98 -5.85 -5.23
N THR A 193 12.79 -4.92 -5.73
CA THR A 193 12.95 -3.59 -5.12
C THR A 193 11.66 -2.78 -5.19
N ALA A 194 10.96 -2.83 -6.32
CA ALA A 194 9.66 -2.17 -6.48
C ALA A 194 8.62 -2.75 -5.51
N ILE A 195 8.53 -4.08 -5.43
CA ILE A 195 7.65 -4.76 -4.48
C ILE A 195 7.97 -4.33 -3.04
N GLN A 196 9.25 -4.35 -2.64
CA GLN A 196 9.65 -3.96 -1.28
C GLN A 196 9.32 -2.51 -0.93
N LYS A 197 9.41 -1.59 -1.89
CA LYS A 197 9.11 -0.17 -1.66
C LYS A 197 7.62 0.14 -1.67
N CYS A 198 6.86 -0.51 -2.53
CA CYS A 198 5.45 -0.18 -2.75
C CYS A 198 4.49 -1.11 -2.00
N ALA A 199 4.94 -2.29 -1.56
CA ALA A 199 4.05 -3.29 -1.00
C ALA A 199 3.32 -2.82 0.26
N ALA A 200 4.00 -2.14 1.18
CA ALA A 200 3.40 -1.70 2.44
C ALA A 200 2.29 -0.67 2.20
N ASP A 201 2.57 0.34 1.39
CA ASP A 201 1.63 1.41 1.07
C ASP A 201 0.46 0.87 0.24
N HIS A 202 0.75 0.06 -0.76
CA HIS A 202 -0.27 -0.55 -1.61
C HIS A 202 -1.18 -1.52 -0.83
N VAL A 203 -0.61 -2.33 0.05
CA VAL A 203 -1.38 -3.23 0.93
C VAL A 203 -2.24 -2.41 1.89
N ALA A 204 -1.69 -1.37 2.53
CA ALA A 204 -2.45 -0.51 3.41
C ALA A 204 -3.63 0.16 2.68
N GLU A 205 -3.41 0.68 1.47
CA GLU A 205 -4.46 1.32 0.68
C GLU A 205 -5.55 0.35 0.21
N THR A 206 -5.16 -0.87 -0.18
CA THR A 206 -6.07 -1.83 -0.82
C THR A 206 -6.72 -2.82 0.13
N THR A 207 -6.13 -3.10 1.31
CA THR A 207 -6.58 -4.17 2.19
C THR A 207 -7.24 -3.72 3.49
N ILE A 208 -7.23 -2.43 3.80
CA ILE A 208 -7.83 -1.92 5.03
C ILE A 208 -9.04 -1.02 4.77
N SER A 209 -9.95 -1.02 5.72
CA SER A 209 -11.07 -0.07 5.81
C SER A 209 -11.20 0.40 7.25
N VAL A 210 -11.46 1.68 7.46
CA VAL A 210 -11.60 2.27 8.80
C VAL A 210 -13.06 2.52 9.10
N VAL A 211 -13.51 2.08 10.26
CA VAL A 211 -14.86 2.35 10.79
C VAL A 211 -14.73 3.30 11.97
N GLN A 212 -15.42 4.43 11.91
CA GLN A 212 -15.46 5.42 12.97
C GLN A 212 -16.40 4.96 14.09
N LEU A 213 -15.96 5.15 15.33
CA LEU A 213 -16.74 4.85 16.52
C LEU A 213 -17.26 6.13 17.18
N PRO A 214 -18.45 6.14 17.75
CA PRO A 214 -18.96 7.30 18.49
C PRO A 214 -18.21 7.56 19.82
N SER A 215 -17.53 6.57 20.36
CA SER A 215 -16.67 6.67 21.54
C SER A 215 -15.75 5.46 21.65
N ASP A 216 -14.62 5.61 22.35
CA ASP A 216 -13.68 4.50 22.61
C ASP A 216 -14.27 3.39 23.49
N GLU A 217 -15.33 3.65 24.26
CA GLU A 217 -16.02 2.63 25.04
C GLU A 217 -16.62 1.51 24.15
N MET A 218 -16.94 1.84 22.90
CA MET A 218 -17.44 0.86 21.94
C MET A 218 -16.42 -0.21 21.60
N LYS A 219 -15.10 0.08 21.66
CA LYS A 219 -14.05 -0.91 21.45
C LYS A 219 -14.21 -2.12 22.38
N GLY A 220 -14.42 -1.87 23.66
CA GLY A 220 -14.62 -2.93 24.65
C GLY A 220 -15.86 -3.78 24.36
N ARG A 221 -16.93 -3.16 23.83
CA ARG A 221 -18.17 -3.86 23.45
C ARG A 221 -18.00 -4.68 22.18
N ILE A 222 -17.24 -4.17 21.21
CA ILE A 222 -16.89 -4.89 19.98
C ILE A 222 -16.03 -6.10 20.30
N ILE A 223 -15.04 -5.97 21.18
CA ILE A 223 -14.21 -7.10 21.63
C ILE A 223 -15.08 -8.13 22.35
N GLY A 224 -15.88 -7.67 23.30
CA GLY A 224 -16.70 -8.52 24.15
C GLY A 224 -15.89 -9.31 25.18
N ARG A 225 -16.59 -10.05 26.07
CA ARG A 225 -15.91 -10.88 27.08
C ARG A 225 -15.02 -11.91 26.41
N GLU A 226 -13.75 -11.95 26.80
CA GLU A 226 -12.75 -12.89 26.28
C GLU A 226 -12.60 -12.85 24.74
N GLY A 227 -12.92 -11.72 24.11
CA GLY A 227 -12.85 -11.58 22.65
C GLY A 227 -13.93 -12.33 21.88
N ARG A 228 -15.04 -12.72 22.52
CA ARG A 228 -16.06 -13.55 21.88
C ARG A 228 -16.75 -12.84 20.70
N ASN A 229 -17.05 -11.56 20.83
CA ASN A 229 -17.74 -10.82 19.80
C ASN A 229 -16.85 -10.58 18.58
N ILE A 230 -15.62 -10.14 18.80
CA ILE A 230 -14.66 -9.92 17.72
C ILE A 230 -14.39 -11.22 16.94
N ARG A 231 -14.14 -12.34 17.64
CA ARG A 231 -13.95 -13.64 16.96
C ARG A 231 -15.17 -14.09 16.16
N THR A 232 -16.37 -13.82 16.66
CA THR A 232 -17.59 -14.14 15.88
C THR A 232 -17.65 -13.35 14.60
N LEU A 233 -17.36 -12.03 14.66
CA LEU A 233 -17.37 -11.16 13.49
C LEU A 233 -16.28 -11.57 12.48
N GLU A 234 -15.07 -11.82 12.95
CA GLU A 234 -13.94 -12.30 12.13
C GLU A 234 -14.24 -13.65 11.46
N THR A 235 -14.78 -14.59 12.22
CA THR A 235 -15.14 -15.92 11.69
C THR A 235 -16.23 -15.83 10.62
N MET A 236 -17.25 -14.99 10.83
CA MET A 236 -18.39 -14.86 9.91
C MET A 236 -18.04 -14.10 8.64
N THR A 237 -17.15 -13.12 8.73
CA THR A 237 -16.79 -12.27 7.59
C THR A 237 -15.50 -12.71 6.88
N GLY A 238 -14.60 -13.38 7.59
CA GLY A 238 -13.24 -13.67 7.12
C GLY A 238 -12.36 -12.42 7.03
N VAL A 239 -12.67 -11.40 7.84
CA VAL A 239 -11.96 -10.11 7.89
C VAL A 239 -11.43 -9.91 9.31
N ASP A 240 -10.16 -9.57 9.44
CA ASP A 240 -9.54 -9.30 10.74
C ASP A 240 -9.91 -7.90 11.24
N LEU A 241 -10.22 -7.80 12.53
CA LEU A 241 -10.49 -6.53 13.18
C LEU A 241 -9.29 -6.11 14.03
N ILE A 242 -8.67 -5.03 13.66
CA ILE A 242 -7.54 -4.43 14.39
C ILE A 242 -8.10 -3.31 15.27
N ILE A 243 -8.01 -3.53 16.59
CA ILE A 243 -8.42 -2.56 17.60
C ILE A 243 -7.17 -2.15 18.37
N ASP A 244 -6.65 -0.99 18.05
CA ASP A 244 -5.46 -0.40 18.63
C ASP A 244 -5.80 0.88 19.43
N ASP A 245 -4.78 1.65 19.78
CA ASP A 245 -4.91 2.91 20.53
C ASP A 245 -5.40 4.09 19.67
N THR A 246 -5.70 3.88 18.38
CA THR A 246 -6.24 4.92 17.50
C THR A 246 -7.58 5.40 18.05
N PRO A 247 -7.76 6.69 18.38
CA PRO A 247 -8.99 7.16 18.99
C PRO A 247 -10.21 6.95 18.08
N GLU A 248 -11.30 6.46 18.67
CA GLU A 248 -12.62 6.37 18.03
C GLU A 248 -12.62 5.68 16.66
N ALA A 249 -11.74 4.71 16.44
CA ALA A 249 -11.64 3.97 15.19
C ALA A 249 -11.37 2.48 15.38
N VAL A 250 -11.84 1.68 14.44
CA VAL A 250 -11.50 0.26 14.26
C VAL A 250 -11.07 0.05 12.82
N VAL A 251 -9.99 -0.66 12.60
CA VAL A 251 -9.47 -1.01 11.28
C VAL A 251 -9.93 -2.42 10.92
N LEU A 252 -10.54 -2.56 9.76
CA LEU A 252 -10.89 -3.83 9.13
C LEU A 252 -9.81 -4.20 8.12
N SER A 253 -9.19 -5.35 8.26
CA SER A 253 -8.13 -5.86 7.39
C SER A 253 -8.56 -7.14 6.68
N GLY A 254 -8.46 -7.15 5.36
CA GLY A 254 -8.78 -8.31 4.55
C GLY A 254 -8.50 -8.06 3.06
N PHE A 255 -8.08 -9.08 2.35
CA PHE A 255 -7.77 -8.97 0.92
C PHE A 255 -9.02 -8.83 0.05
N ASP A 256 -10.12 -9.51 0.42
CA ASP A 256 -11.37 -9.44 -0.33
C ASP A 256 -12.11 -8.14 0.00
N PRO A 257 -12.24 -7.21 -0.95
CA PRO A 257 -12.90 -5.92 -0.70
C PRO A 257 -14.41 -6.07 -0.46
N ILE A 258 -15.06 -7.13 -0.97
CA ILE A 258 -16.48 -7.37 -0.78
C ILE A 258 -16.72 -7.87 0.66
N ARG A 259 -15.89 -8.79 1.15
CA ARG A 259 -15.97 -9.24 2.55
C ARG A 259 -15.70 -8.08 3.51
N ARG A 260 -14.74 -7.22 3.20
CA ARG A 260 -14.46 -6.02 3.99
C ARG A 260 -15.65 -5.07 4.03
N GLU A 261 -16.33 -4.87 2.91
CA GLU A 261 -17.53 -4.03 2.85
C GLU A 261 -18.69 -4.65 3.66
N VAL A 262 -18.88 -5.96 3.60
CA VAL A 262 -19.84 -6.69 4.45
C VAL A 262 -19.51 -6.48 5.92
N ALA A 263 -18.25 -6.64 6.31
CA ALA A 263 -17.81 -6.43 7.69
C ALA A 263 -18.03 -4.98 8.14
N ARG A 264 -17.72 -3.99 7.27
CA ARG A 264 -17.93 -2.56 7.53
C ARG A 264 -19.41 -2.26 7.80
N ILE A 265 -20.29 -2.66 6.90
CA ILE A 265 -21.72 -2.42 7.02
C ILE A 265 -22.30 -3.12 8.25
N ALA A 266 -21.90 -4.37 8.51
CA ALA A 266 -22.33 -5.11 9.67
C ALA A 266 -21.90 -4.42 10.98
N LEU A 267 -20.64 -3.98 11.05
CA LEU A 267 -20.09 -3.30 12.23
C LEU A 267 -20.76 -1.94 12.45
N GLU A 268 -20.94 -1.13 11.42
CA GLU A 268 -21.64 0.17 11.52
C GLU A 268 -23.06 0.00 12.06
N ARG A 269 -23.80 -1.02 11.59
CA ARG A 269 -25.15 -1.33 12.10
C ARG A 269 -25.15 -1.79 13.55
N LEU A 270 -24.17 -2.62 13.93
CA LEU A 270 -24.01 -3.06 15.31
C LEU A 270 -23.69 -1.88 16.24
N ILE A 271 -22.90 -0.91 15.77
CA ILE A 271 -22.60 0.33 16.50
C ILE A 271 -23.87 1.15 16.72
N VAL A 272 -24.65 1.37 15.66
CA VAL A 272 -25.92 2.14 15.74
C VAL A 272 -26.96 1.43 16.60
N ASP A 273 -27.11 0.10 16.44
CA ASP A 273 -28.05 -0.70 17.26
C ASP A 273 -27.63 -0.80 18.73
N GLY A 274 -26.34 -0.72 18.99
CA GLY A 274 -25.79 -0.79 20.34
C GLY A 274 -25.83 -2.18 20.97
N ARG A 275 -26.41 -3.20 20.37
CA ARG A 275 -26.50 -4.58 20.89
C ARG A 275 -25.47 -5.45 20.22
N ILE A 276 -24.28 -5.58 20.83
CA ILE A 276 -23.17 -6.35 20.27
C ILE A 276 -23.03 -7.65 21.06
N HIS A 277 -23.55 -8.74 20.49
CA HIS A 277 -23.41 -10.11 21.00
C HIS A 277 -23.45 -11.10 19.82
N PRO A 278 -22.94 -12.33 19.95
CA PRO A 278 -22.75 -13.25 18.83
C PRO A 278 -23.98 -13.44 17.93
N ALA A 279 -25.14 -13.78 18.48
CA ALA A 279 -26.32 -13.97 17.67
C ALA A 279 -26.78 -12.71 16.90
N ARG A 280 -26.55 -11.53 17.46
CA ARG A 280 -26.84 -10.28 16.76
C ARG A 280 -25.81 -9.95 15.69
N ILE A 281 -24.54 -10.34 15.91
CA ILE A 281 -23.47 -10.22 14.92
C ILE A 281 -23.80 -11.10 13.71
N GLU A 282 -24.17 -12.37 13.93
CA GLU A 282 -24.57 -13.29 12.87
C GLU A 282 -25.71 -12.71 12.03
N GLU A 283 -26.79 -12.25 12.70
CA GLU A 283 -27.94 -11.62 12.03
C GLU A 283 -27.52 -10.39 11.18
N MET A 284 -26.66 -9.53 11.73
CA MET A 284 -26.21 -8.32 11.02
C MET A 284 -25.29 -8.62 9.87
N VAL A 285 -24.41 -9.61 10.00
CA VAL A 285 -23.52 -10.06 8.91
C VAL A 285 -24.34 -10.66 7.78
N GLU A 286 -25.30 -11.56 8.07
CA GLU A 286 -26.18 -12.11 7.02
C GLU A 286 -27.00 -11.03 6.31
N LYS A 287 -27.48 -10.04 7.05
CA LYS A 287 -28.18 -8.91 6.46
C LYS A 287 -27.25 -8.06 5.59
N ALA A 288 -26.05 -7.75 6.06
CA ALA A 288 -25.06 -7.00 5.30
C ALA A 288 -24.65 -7.73 4.02
N GLN A 289 -24.49 -9.07 4.06
CA GLN A 289 -24.23 -9.89 2.87
C GLN A 289 -25.33 -9.73 1.81
N ARG A 290 -26.59 -9.82 2.23
CA ARG A 290 -27.73 -9.63 1.30
C ARG A 290 -27.77 -8.20 0.72
N ASP A 291 -27.48 -7.20 1.54
CA ASP A 291 -27.49 -5.81 1.09
C ASP A 291 -26.34 -5.51 0.13
N VAL A 292 -25.15 -6.05 0.40
CA VAL A 292 -24.00 -5.93 -0.51
C VAL A 292 -24.26 -6.65 -1.84
N GLU A 293 -24.86 -7.84 -1.81
CA GLU A 293 -25.24 -8.55 -3.04
C GLU A 293 -26.30 -7.78 -3.85
N THR A 294 -27.24 -7.12 -3.17
CA THR A 294 -28.21 -6.24 -3.81
C THR A 294 -27.51 -5.02 -4.41
N MET A 295 -26.61 -4.36 -3.67
CA MET A 295 -25.81 -3.25 -4.14
C MET A 295 -24.96 -3.63 -5.38
N ILE A 296 -24.33 -4.80 -5.36
CA ILE A 296 -23.56 -5.32 -6.51
C ILE A 296 -24.44 -5.37 -7.76
N ARG A 297 -25.65 -5.92 -7.65
CA ARG A 297 -26.56 -5.99 -8.79
C ARG A 297 -27.02 -4.62 -9.25
N GLU A 298 -27.41 -3.76 -8.33
CA GLU A 298 -27.87 -2.38 -8.65
C GLU A 298 -26.77 -1.56 -9.32
N GLU A 299 -25.53 -1.65 -8.86
CA GLU A 299 -24.39 -0.95 -9.47
C GLU A 299 -24.04 -1.46 -10.86
N GLY A 300 -24.14 -2.77 -11.09
CA GLY A 300 -23.95 -3.35 -12.41
C GLY A 300 -25.06 -2.92 -13.38
N GLU A 301 -26.32 -2.92 -12.94
CA GLU A 301 -27.47 -2.44 -13.72
C GLU A 301 -27.34 -0.93 -14.01
N ALA A 302 -26.95 -0.14 -13.01
CA ALA A 302 -26.74 1.30 -13.14
C ALA A 302 -25.63 1.62 -14.16
N ALA A 303 -24.50 0.90 -14.11
CA ALA A 303 -23.40 1.06 -15.06
C ALA A 303 -23.83 0.74 -16.51
N ALA A 304 -24.56 -0.37 -16.70
CA ALA A 304 -25.06 -0.73 -18.02
C ALA A 304 -26.06 0.31 -18.55
N LEU A 305 -26.93 0.84 -17.69
CA LEU A 305 -27.90 1.88 -18.02
C LEU A 305 -27.22 3.21 -18.37
N GLU A 306 -26.21 3.64 -17.58
CA GLU A 306 -25.46 4.87 -17.78
C GLU A 306 -24.77 4.89 -19.16
N VAL A 307 -24.17 3.78 -19.54
CA VAL A 307 -23.51 3.61 -20.84
C VAL A 307 -24.54 3.44 -21.97
N GLY A 308 -25.76 3.01 -21.66
CA GLY A 308 -26.82 2.70 -22.64
C GLY A 308 -26.63 1.35 -23.33
N VAL A 309 -26.04 0.38 -22.63
CA VAL A 309 -25.84 -0.99 -23.13
C VAL A 309 -26.90 -1.90 -22.52
N HIS A 310 -27.67 -2.58 -23.38
CA HIS A 310 -28.79 -3.44 -22.96
C HIS A 310 -28.55 -4.90 -23.34
N GLY A 311 -29.25 -5.81 -22.63
CA GLY A 311 -29.22 -7.25 -22.96
C GLY A 311 -27.90 -7.93 -22.58
N ILE A 312 -27.18 -7.42 -21.56
CA ILE A 312 -26.07 -8.12 -20.94
C ILE A 312 -26.65 -9.23 -20.07
N HIS A 313 -25.98 -10.38 -20.03
CA HIS A 313 -26.42 -11.48 -19.20
C HIS A 313 -26.42 -11.09 -17.71
N PRO A 314 -27.43 -11.48 -16.90
CA PRO A 314 -27.53 -11.08 -15.48
C PRO A 314 -26.28 -11.38 -14.65
N GLU A 315 -25.61 -12.49 -14.92
CA GLU A 315 -24.35 -12.81 -14.24
C GLU A 315 -23.18 -11.87 -14.63
N LEU A 316 -23.11 -11.42 -15.88
CA LEU A 316 -22.12 -10.41 -16.29
C LEU A 316 -22.44 -9.05 -15.65
N ILE A 317 -23.71 -8.69 -15.52
CA ILE A 317 -24.16 -7.50 -14.77
C ILE A 317 -23.69 -7.58 -13.31
N ARG A 318 -23.90 -8.73 -12.68
CA ARG A 318 -23.45 -8.98 -11.30
C ARG A 318 -21.92 -8.88 -11.20
N LEU A 319 -21.17 -9.48 -12.12
CA LEU A 319 -19.72 -9.38 -12.16
C LEU A 319 -19.25 -7.94 -12.38
N LEU A 320 -19.93 -7.20 -13.26
CA LEU A 320 -19.68 -5.78 -13.49
C LEU A 320 -19.87 -4.97 -12.19
N GLY A 321 -20.94 -5.22 -11.45
CA GLY A 321 -21.19 -4.57 -10.15
C GLY A 321 -20.11 -4.89 -9.09
N ARG A 322 -19.54 -6.10 -9.08
CA ARG A 322 -18.40 -6.44 -8.21
C ARG A 322 -17.18 -5.53 -8.45
N MET A 323 -16.98 -5.05 -9.66
CA MET A 323 -15.88 -4.15 -10.02
C MET A 323 -15.95 -2.79 -9.30
N LYS A 324 -17.10 -2.42 -8.72
CA LYS A 324 -17.22 -1.25 -7.82
C LYS A 324 -16.25 -1.33 -6.65
N PHE A 325 -16.04 -2.53 -6.13
CA PHE A 325 -15.19 -2.79 -4.96
C PHE A 325 -13.73 -3.06 -5.33
N ARG A 326 -13.42 -3.10 -6.63
CA ARG A 326 -12.08 -3.35 -7.14
C ARG A 326 -11.39 -2.05 -7.53
N THR A 327 -10.23 -1.82 -6.94
CA THR A 327 -9.32 -0.73 -7.30
C THR A 327 -8.06 -1.33 -7.93
N SER A 328 -7.63 -0.80 -9.05
CA SER A 328 -6.43 -1.20 -9.74
C SER A 328 -5.62 0.04 -10.07
N TYR A 329 -4.37 0.11 -9.60
CA TYR A 329 -3.49 1.28 -9.77
C TYR A 329 -4.11 2.61 -9.30
N GLY A 330 -4.91 2.57 -8.21
CA GLY A 330 -5.59 3.75 -7.67
C GLY A 330 -6.88 4.14 -8.40
N GLN A 331 -7.24 3.47 -9.50
CA GLN A 331 -8.48 3.71 -10.26
C GLN A 331 -9.52 2.65 -9.95
N ASN A 332 -10.76 3.07 -9.69
CA ASN A 332 -11.88 2.14 -9.51
C ASN A 332 -12.23 1.44 -10.83
N ALA A 333 -12.24 0.11 -10.82
CA ALA A 333 -12.40 -0.69 -12.03
C ALA A 333 -13.75 -0.48 -12.73
N LEU A 334 -14.86 -0.31 -11.99
CA LEU A 334 -16.17 -0.06 -12.59
C LEU A 334 -16.23 1.30 -13.27
N LYS A 335 -15.75 2.34 -12.60
CA LYS A 335 -15.71 3.70 -13.16
C LYS A 335 -14.83 3.75 -14.41
N HIS A 336 -13.69 3.09 -14.38
CA HIS A 336 -12.81 2.94 -15.54
C HIS A 336 -13.54 2.26 -16.71
N SER A 337 -14.23 1.14 -16.47
CA SER A 337 -14.97 0.44 -17.53
C SER A 337 -16.10 1.29 -18.12
N ILE A 338 -16.80 2.09 -17.32
CA ILE A 338 -17.81 3.05 -17.79
C ILE A 338 -17.14 4.10 -18.69
N GLU A 339 -16.02 4.66 -18.26
CA GLU A 339 -15.27 5.68 -19.01
C GLU A 339 -14.75 5.12 -20.35
N VAL A 340 -14.14 3.95 -20.34
CA VAL A 340 -13.66 3.26 -21.54
C VAL A 340 -14.81 2.97 -22.49
N ALA A 341 -15.98 2.58 -21.99
CA ALA A 341 -17.15 2.35 -22.81
C ALA A 341 -17.67 3.64 -23.47
N GLN A 342 -17.70 4.74 -22.73
CA GLN A 342 -18.10 6.07 -23.27
C GLN A 342 -17.11 6.55 -24.32
N LEU A 343 -15.81 6.46 -24.06
CA LEU A 343 -14.75 6.81 -25.01
C LEU A 343 -14.80 5.94 -26.26
N SER A 344 -14.97 4.62 -26.09
CA SER A 344 -15.13 3.70 -27.22
C SER A 344 -16.34 4.04 -28.08
N GLY A 345 -17.44 4.42 -27.45
CA GLY A 345 -18.65 4.87 -28.15
C GLY A 345 -18.42 6.15 -28.96
N LEU A 346 -17.72 7.14 -28.39
CA LEU A 346 -17.36 8.38 -29.08
C LEU A 346 -16.45 8.10 -30.27
N LEU A 347 -15.37 7.37 -30.07
CA LEU A 347 -14.42 7.02 -31.14
C LEU A 347 -15.11 6.21 -32.27
N ALA A 348 -15.97 5.26 -31.90
CA ALA A 348 -16.72 4.47 -32.88
C ALA A 348 -17.68 5.35 -33.71
N SER A 349 -18.33 6.35 -33.08
CA SER A 349 -19.21 7.29 -33.77
C SER A 349 -18.46 8.12 -34.79
N GLU A 350 -17.25 8.61 -34.46
CA GLU A 350 -16.45 9.46 -35.36
C GLU A 350 -15.98 8.71 -36.62
N ILE A 351 -15.71 7.39 -36.49
CA ILE A 351 -15.25 6.59 -37.64
C ILE A 351 -16.34 5.74 -38.26
N GLY A 352 -17.61 5.91 -37.86
CA GLY A 352 -18.78 5.28 -38.48
C GLY A 352 -18.97 3.81 -38.16
N LEU A 353 -18.50 3.34 -36.97
CA LEU A 353 -18.69 1.97 -36.49
C LEU A 353 -19.91 1.82 -35.57
N ASP A 354 -20.30 0.58 -35.27
CA ASP A 354 -21.43 0.34 -34.35
C ASP A 354 -21.09 0.78 -32.92
N VAL A 355 -21.63 1.93 -32.53
CA VAL A 355 -21.46 2.56 -31.22
C VAL A 355 -21.91 1.64 -30.08
N ARG A 356 -22.95 0.85 -30.28
CA ARG A 356 -23.48 -0.05 -29.23
C ARG A 356 -22.53 -1.21 -28.96
N VAL A 357 -21.94 -1.79 -30.01
CA VAL A 357 -20.97 -2.86 -29.89
C VAL A 357 -19.68 -2.32 -29.26
N ALA A 358 -19.21 -1.14 -29.65
CA ALA A 358 -18.03 -0.50 -29.10
C ALA A 358 -18.19 -0.20 -27.61
N LYS A 359 -19.34 0.40 -27.20
CA LYS A 359 -19.66 0.64 -25.81
C LYS A 359 -19.74 -0.64 -24.98
N ARG A 360 -20.35 -1.70 -25.54
CA ARG A 360 -20.45 -2.99 -24.89
C ARG A 360 -19.06 -3.62 -24.69
N ALA A 361 -18.23 -3.59 -25.69
CA ALA A 361 -16.87 -4.09 -25.64
C ALA A 361 -16.03 -3.32 -24.60
N GLY A 362 -16.10 -1.98 -24.63
CA GLY A 362 -15.42 -1.13 -23.64
C GLY A 362 -15.92 -1.36 -22.21
N LEU A 363 -17.22 -1.59 -22.01
CA LEU A 363 -17.77 -1.88 -20.67
C LEU A 363 -17.30 -3.22 -20.11
N LEU A 364 -17.09 -4.22 -20.96
CA LEU A 364 -16.75 -5.57 -20.58
C LEU A 364 -15.25 -5.90 -20.71
N HIS A 365 -14.39 -4.98 -21.23
CA HIS A 365 -12.99 -5.28 -21.51
C HIS A 365 -12.23 -5.83 -20.31
N ASP A 366 -12.52 -5.33 -19.16
CA ASP A 366 -11.86 -5.65 -17.88
C ASP A 366 -12.71 -6.56 -16.95
N ILE A 367 -13.76 -7.20 -17.46
CA ILE A 367 -14.70 -7.99 -16.64
C ILE A 367 -14.02 -9.09 -15.82
N GLY A 368 -12.89 -9.60 -16.28
CA GLY A 368 -12.11 -10.61 -15.57
C GLY A 368 -11.57 -10.13 -14.22
N LYS A 369 -11.35 -8.83 -14.04
CA LYS A 369 -10.92 -8.24 -12.76
C LYS A 369 -11.95 -8.39 -11.63
N SER A 370 -13.19 -8.78 -11.96
CA SER A 370 -14.23 -9.04 -10.95
C SER A 370 -13.99 -10.29 -10.12
N ILE A 371 -13.21 -11.26 -10.62
CA ILE A 371 -12.93 -12.55 -9.97
C ILE A 371 -11.47 -13.02 -10.11
N ASP A 372 -10.55 -12.15 -10.52
CA ASP A 372 -9.13 -12.48 -10.70
C ASP A 372 -8.41 -12.90 -9.41
N HIS A 373 -8.99 -12.63 -8.24
CA HIS A 373 -8.51 -13.12 -6.95
C HIS A 373 -9.05 -14.50 -6.59
N ASP A 374 -10.18 -14.89 -7.17
CA ASP A 374 -10.88 -16.13 -6.87
C ASP A 374 -10.47 -17.27 -7.82
N VAL A 375 -9.89 -16.93 -8.99
CA VAL A 375 -9.59 -17.87 -10.08
C VAL A 375 -8.17 -17.65 -10.58
N GLU A 376 -7.41 -18.73 -10.79
CA GLU A 376 -6.08 -18.68 -11.42
C GLU A 376 -6.17 -18.26 -12.88
N GLY A 377 -5.33 -17.32 -13.29
CA GLY A 377 -5.23 -16.84 -14.67
C GLY A 377 -5.08 -15.31 -14.76
N SER A 378 -4.82 -14.84 -15.97
CA SER A 378 -4.85 -13.39 -16.22
C SER A 378 -6.30 -12.91 -16.31
N HIS A 379 -6.56 -11.66 -15.93
CA HIS A 379 -7.89 -11.05 -16.06
C HIS A 379 -8.39 -11.09 -17.51
N ILE A 380 -7.49 -11.09 -18.50
CA ILE A 380 -7.79 -11.23 -19.93
C ILE A 380 -8.41 -12.60 -20.18
N GLN A 381 -7.69 -13.68 -19.81
CA GLN A 381 -8.14 -15.04 -20.01
C GLN A 381 -9.47 -15.31 -19.30
N ILE A 382 -9.57 -14.90 -18.03
CA ILE A 382 -10.80 -15.01 -17.25
C ILE A 382 -11.93 -14.23 -17.92
N GLY A 383 -11.68 -13.01 -18.39
CA GLY A 383 -12.65 -12.18 -19.10
C GLY A 383 -13.16 -12.81 -20.38
N VAL A 384 -12.26 -13.36 -21.18
CA VAL A 384 -12.59 -14.10 -22.41
C VAL A 384 -13.47 -15.31 -22.11
N ASP A 385 -13.13 -16.11 -21.10
CA ASP A 385 -13.88 -17.30 -20.71
C ASP A 385 -15.28 -16.94 -20.20
N LEU A 386 -15.41 -15.84 -19.42
CA LEU A 386 -16.70 -15.30 -18.98
C LEU A 386 -17.53 -14.84 -20.17
N CYS A 387 -16.96 -14.07 -21.10
CA CYS A 387 -17.68 -13.58 -22.26
C CYS A 387 -18.12 -14.72 -23.18
N ARG A 388 -17.31 -15.76 -23.37
CA ARG A 388 -17.68 -16.97 -24.09
C ARG A 388 -18.79 -17.74 -23.40
N LYS A 389 -18.67 -17.96 -22.09
CA LYS A 389 -19.67 -18.66 -21.27
C LYS A 389 -21.05 -18.00 -21.35
N TYR A 390 -21.10 -16.69 -21.34
CA TYR A 390 -22.35 -15.92 -21.38
C TYR A 390 -22.73 -15.45 -22.78
N LYS A 391 -22.10 -16.01 -23.82
CA LYS A 391 -22.45 -15.86 -25.23
C LYS A 391 -22.37 -14.43 -25.75
N GLU A 392 -21.37 -13.69 -25.36
CA GLU A 392 -21.04 -12.42 -25.96
C GLU A 392 -20.60 -12.58 -27.42
N SER A 393 -20.70 -11.52 -28.23
CA SER A 393 -20.31 -11.56 -29.64
C SER A 393 -18.81 -11.76 -29.80
N ALA A 394 -18.37 -12.37 -30.91
CA ALA A 394 -16.96 -12.57 -31.22
C ALA A 394 -16.17 -11.25 -31.21
N THR A 395 -16.76 -10.14 -31.66
CA THR A 395 -16.15 -8.81 -31.63
C THR A 395 -15.88 -8.33 -30.20
N VAL A 396 -16.82 -8.55 -29.28
CA VAL A 396 -16.65 -8.19 -27.86
C VAL A 396 -15.57 -9.07 -27.23
N ILE A 397 -15.60 -10.37 -27.51
CA ILE A 397 -14.60 -11.33 -27.00
C ILE A 397 -13.20 -10.95 -27.49
N ASN A 398 -13.04 -10.66 -28.77
CA ASN A 398 -11.76 -10.23 -29.35
C ASN A 398 -11.27 -8.91 -28.71
N ALA A 399 -12.16 -7.95 -28.46
CA ALA A 399 -11.79 -6.71 -27.78
C ALA A 399 -11.31 -6.97 -26.33
N VAL A 400 -11.94 -7.89 -25.60
CA VAL A 400 -11.50 -8.31 -24.27
C VAL A 400 -10.14 -9.02 -24.34
N GLU A 401 -9.89 -9.82 -25.37
CA GLU A 401 -8.65 -10.59 -25.52
C GLU A 401 -7.45 -9.71 -25.90
N SER A 402 -7.68 -8.69 -26.73
CA SER A 402 -6.61 -7.93 -27.39
C SER A 402 -6.31 -6.56 -26.75
N HIS A 403 -7.08 -6.10 -25.73
CA HIS A 403 -6.97 -4.73 -25.23
C HIS A 403 -5.58 -4.36 -24.64
N HIS A 404 -4.78 -5.32 -24.21
CA HIS A 404 -3.39 -5.09 -23.78
C HIS A 404 -2.34 -5.35 -24.86
N GLY A 405 -2.76 -5.79 -26.05
CA GLY A 405 -1.85 -6.02 -27.18
C GLY A 405 -1.13 -7.37 -27.17
N ASP A 406 -1.49 -8.28 -26.27
CA ASP A 406 -0.92 -9.65 -26.24
C ASP A 406 -1.41 -10.48 -27.42
N VAL A 407 -2.58 -10.15 -27.96
CA VAL A 407 -3.18 -10.75 -29.15
C VAL A 407 -3.50 -9.65 -30.15
N GLU A 408 -3.29 -9.91 -31.44
CA GLU A 408 -3.63 -8.94 -32.48
C GLU A 408 -5.14 -8.70 -32.56
N PRO A 409 -5.59 -7.42 -32.63
CA PRO A 409 -7.00 -7.09 -32.75
C PRO A 409 -7.54 -7.50 -34.13
N GLU A 410 -8.59 -8.30 -34.16
CA GLU A 410 -9.26 -8.76 -35.40
C GLU A 410 -10.30 -7.77 -35.92
N SER A 411 -10.64 -6.73 -35.12
CA SER A 411 -11.65 -5.74 -35.48
C SER A 411 -11.22 -4.32 -35.11
N LEU A 412 -11.69 -3.33 -35.88
CA LEU A 412 -11.48 -1.91 -35.55
C LEU A 412 -12.07 -1.55 -34.18
N ILE A 413 -13.12 -2.23 -33.73
CA ILE A 413 -13.70 -2.04 -32.40
C ILE A 413 -12.70 -2.45 -31.32
N ALA A 414 -11.96 -3.53 -31.51
CA ALA A 414 -10.91 -3.95 -30.57
C ALA A 414 -9.78 -2.90 -30.49
N CYS A 415 -9.35 -2.34 -31.61
CA CYS A 415 -8.38 -1.24 -31.64
C CYS A 415 -8.89 0.01 -30.88
N ILE A 416 -10.19 0.34 -31.07
CA ILE A 416 -10.82 1.46 -30.35
C ILE A 416 -10.83 1.22 -28.85
N VAL A 417 -11.20 0.03 -28.40
CA VAL A 417 -11.23 -0.30 -26.97
C VAL A 417 -9.83 -0.20 -26.36
N GLN A 418 -8.82 -0.69 -27.04
CA GLN A 418 -7.41 -0.56 -26.62
C GLN A 418 -6.98 0.92 -26.51
N ALA A 419 -7.34 1.73 -27.50
CA ALA A 419 -7.05 3.17 -27.46
C ALA A 419 -7.81 3.86 -26.32
N ALA A 420 -9.09 3.56 -26.13
CA ALA A 420 -9.94 4.14 -25.09
C ALA A 420 -9.45 3.75 -23.69
N ASP A 421 -9.04 2.49 -23.47
CA ASP A 421 -8.42 2.03 -22.23
C ASP A 421 -7.13 2.81 -21.93
N THR A 422 -6.25 2.95 -22.93
CA THR A 422 -5.00 3.72 -22.78
C THR A 422 -5.28 5.17 -22.44
N ILE A 423 -6.24 5.82 -23.09
CA ILE A 423 -6.63 7.21 -22.82
C ILE A 423 -7.18 7.35 -21.39
N SER A 424 -8.09 6.46 -20.98
CA SER A 424 -8.67 6.49 -19.62
C SER A 424 -7.60 6.26 -18.55
N ALA A 425 -6.64 5.37 -18.81
CA ALA A 425 -5.55 5.09 -17.89
C ALA A 425 -4.50 6.21 -17.80
N ALA A 426 -4.26 6.93 -18.92
CA ALA A 426 -3.22 7.95 -19.02
C ALA A 426 -3.69 9.36 -18.62
N ARG A 427 -4.99 9.60 -18.43
CA ARG A 427 -5.48 10.93 -18.06
C ARG A 427 -4.99 11.35 -16.67
N PRO A 428 -4.64 12.65 -16.45
CA PRO A 428 -4.20 13.15 -15.17
C PRO A 428 -5.22 12.86 -14.05
N GLY A 429 -4.73 12.29 -12.94
CA GLY A 429 -5.55 11.95 -11.77
C GLY A 429 -6.40 10.67 -11.91
N ALA A 430 -6.27 9.91 -13.00
CA ALA A 430 -6.94 8.61 -13.15
C ALA A 430 -6.31 7.54 -12.23
N ARG A 431 -5.00 7.55 -12.10
CA ARG A 431 -4.22 6.65 -11.25
C ARG A 431 -3.52 7.46 -10.16
N SER A 432 -3.23 6.86 -9.01
CA SER A 432 -2.37 7.49 -8.00
C SER A 432 -0.94 7.53 -8.54
N GLU A 433 -0.63 8.59 -9.29
CA GLU A 433 0.68 8.79 -9.89
C GLU A 433 1.58 9.55 -8.91
N SER A 434 2.84 9.13 -8.81
CA SER A 434 3.86 9.95 -8.20
C SER A 434 4.09 11.20 -9.09
N LEU A 435 4.40 12.33 -8.47
CA LEU A 435 4.71 13.60 -9.16
C LEU A 435 5.77 13.42 -10.27
N ASP A 436 6.67 12.46 -10.11
CA ASP A 436 7.73 12.13 -11.07
C ASP A 436 7.18 11.57 -12.40
N ASN A 437 6.14 10.73 -12.36
CA ASN A 437 5.49 10.22 -13.57
C ASN A 437 4.76 11.33 -14.34
N TYR A 438 4.14 12.26 -13.62
CA TYR A 438 3.50 13.41 -14.25
C TYR A 438 4.49 14.32 -14.98
N ILE A 439 5.67 14.57 -14.39
CA ILE A 439 6.75 15.35 -15.02
C ILE A 439 7.29 14.61 -16.25
N TYR A 440 7.46 13.30 -16.20
CA TYR A 440 7.93 12.50 -17.33
C TYR A 440 6.95 12.50 -18.51
N LEU A 441 5.65 12.33 -18.25
CA LEU A 441 4.62 12.39 -19.30
C LEU A 441 4.53 13.78 -19.93
N THR A 442 4.62 14.84 -19.12
CA THR A 442 4.57 16.22 -19.60
C THR A 442 5.80 16.55 -20.46
N LEU A 443 6.98 16.10 -20.06
CA LEU A 443 8.22 16.24 -20.84
C LEU A 443 8.17 15.43 -22.15
N PHE A 444 7.63 14.23 -22.12
CA PHE A 444 7.48 13.38 -23.30
C PHE A 444 6.47 13.99 -24.31
N CYS A 445 5.33 14.48 -23.83
CA CYS A 445 4.37 15.19 -24.68
C CYS A 445 4.95 16.47 -25.28
N LEU A 446 5.76 17.23 -24.53
CA LEU A 446 6.46 18.42 -25.03
C LEU A 446 7.53 18.08 -26.09
N LEU A 447 8.23 16.96 -25.93
CA LEU A 447 9.23 16.47 -26.89
C LEU A 447 8.61 15.93 -28.19
N MET A 448 7.37 15.44 -28.15
CA MET A 448 6.65 14.95 -29.34
C MET A 448 5.93 16.07 -30.11
N LEU A 449 5.79 17.28 -29.54
CA LEU A 449 5.19 18.46 -30.18
C LEU A 449 6.23 19.35 -30.87
N HIS A 450 7.52 19.02 -30.77
CA HIS A 450 8.66 19.60 -31.50
C HIS A 450 9.25 18.60 -32.49
#